data_634707d680b64e2b3cf24b9694eed57e
#
_entry.id   634707d680b64e2b3cf24b9694eed57e
#
_cell.length_a   1.000
_cell.length_b   1.000
_cell.length_c   1.000
_cell.angle_alpha   90.00
_cell.angle_beta   90.00
_cell.angle_gamma   90.00
#
_symmetry.space_group_name_H-M   'P 1'
#
loop_
_entity.id
_entity.type
_entity.pdbx_description
1 polymer ?
#
loop_
_entity_poly.entity_id
_entity_poly.type
_entity_poly.pdbx_seq_one_letter_code
_entity_poly.pdbx_strand_id
1 'polypeptide(L)'
;MSRHPRDPAMRAVRGRLRRCIGLLLLALPSVGFAQALPDASAAGAVFQRMQQLCAADDGKAWGVSLCGPVLLVDPASRQFVASIDGADTALERDGPVFRGRLPDNVPVANTAVGWNGRTWTMLMLPLPEDPAARSILLMHEAWHRIQAGIGLAATHADQDQLETEQGRTALRLELRALAAALEATSAEQRRQTIADAMTFRAWRHARFPQAAAAEDAMERHEGIAEYTGRILAQDDALQARLAAHLRRGDAVTAYARSFAYYTGPAYGVLLDGAAPGWRSRWNRQDGLPGLLAAALGMQADAGDAAFQRAGARHGLAEVAAAEQARAQHQAGVVAALRARLVDGPVLAVPVNGASFSFDPNRVTPLPPQGAVYGVIRAAAAWGVLEVRGDGLLSTDWKRLSVAHAGVRQTAAGWEGEGWVLTLAPGWALQPGARHGDWTLRRLE
;
A
#
# COMPACT_ATOMS: atom_id res chain seq x y z
N MET A 1 -11.21 -29.94 17.54
CA MET A 1 -11.54 -29.02 16.42
C MET A 1 -12.29 -27.83 17.01
N SER A 2 -11.57 -26.82 17.45
CA SER A 2 -12.15 -25.60 18.03
C SER A 2 -12.18 -24.53 16.93
N ARG A 3 -13.38 -24.19 16.46
CA ARG A 3 -13.57 -23.04 15.57
C ARG A 3 -13.49 -21.78 16.43
N HIS A 4 -12.43 -20.99 16.28
CA HIS A 4 -12.44 -19.62 16.82
C HIS A 4 -13.44 -18.79 16.04
N PRO A 5 -14.42 -18.17 16.69
CA PRO A 5 -15.33 -17.22 16.04
C PRO A 5 -14.51 -16.00 15.58
N ARG A 6 -14.64 -15.65 14.32
CA ARG A 6 -14.07 -14.43 13.74
C ARG A 6 -14.84 -13.25 14.29
N ASP A 7 -14.17 -12.38 15.01
CA ASP A 7 -14.75 -11.19 15.62
C ASP A 7 -15.18 -10.17 14.53
N PRO A 8 -16.48 -9.91 14.35
CA PRO A 8 -16.99 -8.92 13.40
C PRO A 8 -16.51 -7.49 13.69
N ALA A 9 -16.05 -7.21 14.91
CA ALA A 9 -15.52 -5.90 15.31
C ALA A 9 -14.22 -5.53 14.57
N MET A 10 -13.33 -6.51 14.30
CA MET A 10 -12.11 -6.27 13.55
C MET A 10 -12.37 -5.85 12.09
N ARG A 11 -13.43 -6.40 11.47
CA ARG A 11 -13.85 -5.99 10.11
C ARG A 11 -14.42 -4.58 10.07
N ALA A 12 -15.16 -4.19 11.10
CA ALA A 12 -15.78 -2.87 11.15
C ALA A 12 -14.75 -1.73 11.29
N VAL A 13 -13.69 -1.92 12.11
CA VAL A 13 -12.61 -0.94 12.27
C VAL A 13 -11.83 -0.79 10.96
N ARG A 14 -11.48 -1.90 10.33
CA ARG A 14 -10.72 -1.89 9.05
C ARG A 14 -11.57 -1.37 7.89
N GLY A 15 -12.86 -1.69 7.84
CA GLY A 15 -13.76 -1.23 6.78
C GLY A 15 -14.02 0.28 6.80
N ARG A 16 -14.08 0.92 7.99
CA ARG A 16 -14.25 2.38 8.10
C ARG A 16 -12.96 3.16 7.84
N LEU A 17 -11.81 2.65 8.30
CA LEU A 17 -10.50 3.22 7.95
C LEU A 17 -10.26 3.24 6.43
N ARG A 18 -10.79 2.24 5.72
CA ARG A 18 -10.55 2.05 4.28
C ARG A 18 -11.37 2.92 3.36
N ARG A 19 -12.55 3.38 3.80
CA ARG A 19 -13.33 4.35 3.00
C ARG A 19 -12.62 5.70 2.82
N CYS A 20 -11.63 6.00 3.70
CA CYS A 20 -10.82 7.21 3.63
C CYS A 20 -9.40 6.98 3.06
N ILE A 21 -8.98 5.72 2.82
CA ILE A 21 -7.58 5.35 2.49
C ILE A 21 -7.47 4.73 1.09
N GLY A 22 -8.45 4.88 0.26
CA GLY A 22 -8.31 4.51 -1.14
C GLY A 22 -7.26 5.41 -1.80
N LEU A 23 -6.02 4.96 -1.93
CA LEU A 23 -4.86 5.52 -2.61
C LEU A 23 -3.81 6.19 -1.71
N LEU A 24 -2.92 5.40 -1.13
CA LEU A 24 -1.60 5.89 -0.73
C LEU A 24 -0.56 4.80 -1.01
N LEU A 25 0.00 4.88 -2.19
CA LEU A 25 1.19 4.14 -2.60
C LEU A 25 2.44 4.87 -2.12
N LEU A 26 3.29 4.13 -1.39
CA LEU A 26 4.72 4.36 -1.16
C LEU A 26 5.18 5.84 -1.19
N ALA A 27 4.82 6.61 -0.17
CA ALA A 27 5.58 7.81 0.18
C ALA A 27 6.18 7.58 1.57
N LEU A 28 7.49 7.43 1.64
CA LEU A 28 8.26 7.69 2.86
C LEU A 28 7.91 9.13 3.31
N PRO A 29 7.62 9.40 4.57
CA PRO A 29 7.39 10.77 5.02
C PRO A 29 8.72 11.52 5.01
N SER A 30 9.06 12.14 3.89
CA SER A 30 9.90 13.32 3.92
C SER A 30 9.04 14.44 4.48
N VAL A 31 9.47 15.08 5.56
CA VAL A 31 8.93 16.35 6.03
C VAL A 31 8.91 17.28 4.81
N GLY A 32 7.69 17.54 4.30
CA GLY A 32 7.52 18.20 3.01
C GLY A 32 7.95 19.66 3.08
N PHE A 33 9.17 19.92 2.66
CA PHE A 33 9.44 21.19 1.98
C PHE A 33 8.71 21.09 0.64
N ALA A 34 7.88 22.07 0.31
CA ALA A 34 7.28 22.16 -1.01
C ALA A 34 8.43 22.09 -2.03
N GLN A 35 8.49 21.02 -2.78
CA GLN A 35 9.53 20.86 -3.79
C GLN A 35 9.16 21.76 -4.95
N ALA A 36 10.12 22.54 -5.45
CA ALA A 36 9.88 23.34 -6.63
C ALA A 36 9.42 22.43 -7.78
N LEU A 37 8.33 22.81 -8.45
CA LEU A 37 7.91 22.12 -9.65
C LEU A 37 9.06 22.11 -10.67
N PRO A 38 9.20 21.03 -11.47
CA PRO A 38 10.15 21.02 -12.56
C PRO A 38 9.87 22.18 -13.52
N ASP A 39 10.91 22.77 -14.06
CA ASP A 39 10.76 23.74 -15.14
C ASP A 39 10.14 23.08 -16.39
N ALA A 40 9.75 23.89 -17.36
CA ALA A 40 9.08 23.43 -18.58
C ALA A 40 9.94 22.45 -19.38
N SER A 41 11.26 22.59 -19.36
CA SER A 41 12.21 21.70 -20.07
C SER A 41 12.29 20.33 -19.38
N ALA A 42 12.48 20.31 -18.07
CA ALA A 42 12.58 19.09 -17.30
C ALA A 42 11.26 18.30 -17.32
N ALA A 43 10.11 18.98 -17.17
CA ALA A 43 8.80 18.34 -17.32
C ALA A 43 8.57 17.82 -18.74
N GLY A 44 8.94 18.62 -19.76
CA GLY A 44 8.86 18.23 -21.17
C GLY A 44 9.65 16.97 -21.48
N ALA A 45 10.85 16.81 -20.89
CA ALA A 45 11.67 15.62 -21.07
C ALA A 45 10.99 14.36 -20.50
N VAL A 46 10.30 14.47 -19.34
CA VAL A 46 9.52 13.36 -18.77
C VAL A 46 8.36 12.98 -19.69
N PHE A 47 7.59 13.95 -20.17
CA PHE A 47 6.48 13.71 -21.09
C PHE A 47 6.95 13.09 -22.42
N GLN A 48 8.05 13.59 -22.96
CA GLN A 48 8.67 13.02 -24.17
C GLN A 48 9.10 11.56 -23.93
N ARG A 49 9.73 11.26 -22.79
CA ARG A 49 10.12 9.89 -22.47
C ARG A 49 8.91 8.96 -22.39
N MET A 50 7.84 9.37 -21.73
CA MET A 50 6.60 8.59 -21.67
C MET A 50 6.01 8.36 -23.06
N GLN A 51 5.97 9.40 -23.90
CA GLN A 51 5.50 9.29 -25.27
C GLN A 51 6.36 8.31 -26.10
N GLN A 52 7.67 8.33 -25.95
CA GLN A 52 8.57 7.40 -26.63
C GLN A 52 8.29 5.94 -26.21
N LEU A 53 8.11 5.69 -24.91
CA LEU A 53 7.84 4.34 -24.37
C LEU A 53 6.51 3.79 -24.89
N CYS A 54 5.45 4.55 -24.78
CA CYS A 54 4.13 4.11 -25.22
C CYS A 54 4.00 4.00 -26.74
N ALA A 55 4.68 4.87 -27.52
CA ALA A 55 4.71 4.79 -28.98
C ALA A 55 5.51 3.58 -29.48
N ALA A 56 6.58 3.18 -28.77
CA ALA A 56 7.34 1.97 -29.08
C ALA A 56 6.52 0.68 -28.87
N ASP A 57 5.64 0.67 -27.84
CA ASP A 57 4.68 -0.42 -27.61
C ASP A 57 3.60 -0.45 -28.69
N ASP A 58 3.07 0.71 -29.09
CA ASP A 58 2.02 0.86 -30.08
C ASP A 58 0.81 -0.06 -29.83
N GLY A 59 0.45 -0.25 -28.56
CA GLY A 59 -0.64 -1.12 -28.13
C GLY A 59 -0.38 -2.63 -28.25
N LYS A 60 0.84 -3.07 -28.59
CA LYS A 60 1.17 -4.49 -28.77
C LYS A 60 1.03 -5.30 -27.50
N ALA A 61 1.30 -4.68 -26.34
CA ALA A 61 1.21 -5.38 -25.06
C ALA A 61 -0.25 -5.74 -24.71
N TRP A 62 -1.21 -4.84 -24.92
CA TRP A 62 -2.56 -4.99 -24.37
C TRP A 62 -3.70 -4.76 -25.37
N GLY A 63 -3.42 -4.54 -26.65
CA GLY A 63 -4.42 -4.25 -27.67
C GLY A 63 -4.92 -2.81 -27.66
N VAL A 64 -4.40 -1.96 -26.77
CA VAL A 64 -4.75 -0.53 -26.62
C VAL A 64 -3.49 0.29 -26.34
N SER A 65 -3.45 1.52 -26.82
CA SER A 65 -2.32 2.43 -26.58
C SER A 65 -2.29 2.92 -25.13
N LEU A 66 -1.12 2.89 -24.51
CA LEU A 66 -0.84 3.50 -23.22
C LEU A 66 -0.52 5.00 -23.31
N CYS A 67 -0.39 5.57 -24.51
CA CYS A 67 -0.17 7.01 -24.69
C CYS A 67 -1.38 7.82 -24.19
N GLY A 68 -1.12 8.89 -23.47
CA GLY A 68 -2.19 9.74 -22.94
C GLY A 68 -1.67 10.94 -22.15
N PRO A 69 -2.60 11.76 -21.63
CA PRO A 69 -2.25 12.96 -20.89
C PRO A 69 -1.63 12.65 -19.53
N VAL A 70 -0.65 13.47 -19.11
CA VAL A 70 0.14 13.29 -17.89
C VAL A 70 0.09 14.53 -17.02
N LEU A 71 -0.04 14.33 -15.71
CA LEU A 71 0.13 15.34 -14.68
C LEU A 71 1.32 14.96 -13.77
N LEU A 72 2.25 15.89 -13.58
CA LEU A 72 3.27 15.83 -12.53
C LEU A 72 2.82 16.74 -11.40
N VAL A 73 2.55 16.21 -10.21
CA VAL A 73 1.88 16.94 -9.12
C VAL A 73 2.78 16.97 -7.88
N ASP A 74 3.00 18.16 -7.32
CA ASP A 74 3.55 18.28 -5.96
C ASP A 74 2.44 18.03 -4.93
N PRO A 75 2.54 16.97 -4.10
CA PRO A 75 1.48 16.61 -3.16
C PRO A 75 1.27 17.65 -2.04
N ALA A 76 2.29 18.45 -1.71
CA ALA A 76 2.22 19.43 -0.63
C ALA A 76 1.46 20.70 -1.06
N SER A 77 1.82 21.29 -2.20
CA SER A 77 1.19 22.49 -2.74
C SER A 77 0.00 22.21 -3.64
N ARG A 78 -0.16 20.97 -4.13
CA ARG A 78 -1.12 20.55 -5.16
C ARG A 78 -0.92 21.24 -6.50
N GLN A 79 0.20 21.95 -6.68
CA GLN A 79 0.59 22.51 -7.97
C GLN A 79 1.02 21.39 -8.92
N PHE A 80 0.79 21.59 -10.21
CA PHE A 80 1.12 20.58 -11.23
C PHE A 80 1.73 21.19 -12.49
N VAL A 81 2.38 20.30 -13.26
CA VAL A 81 2.73 20.51 -14.67
C VAL A 81 2.01 19.45 -15.49
N ALA A 82 1.31 19.86 -16.55
CA ALA A 82 0.53 19.00 -17.44
C ALA A 82 1.16 18.92 -18.83
N SER A 83 1.03 17.74 -19.47
CA SER A 83 1.57 17.51 -20.82
C SER A 83 0.72 18.11 -21.94
N ILE A 84 -0.55 18.36 -21.69
CA ILE A 84 -1.50 18.97 -22.63
C ILE A 84 -2.47 19.89 -21.86
N ASP A 85 -3.25 20.67 -22.60
CA ASP A 85 -4.28 21.54 -22.02
C ASP A 85 -5.47 20.75 -21.45
N GLY A 86 -6.25 21.38 -20.57
CA GLY A 86 -7.52 20.87 -20.09
C GLY A 86 -8.59 20.83 -21.19
N ALA A 87 -9.63 20.00 -21.00
CA ALA A 87 -10.73 19.93 -21.95
C ALA A 87 -11.89 20.86 -21.55
N ASP A 88 -12.23 20.92 -20.25
CA ASP A 88 -13.34 21.73 -19.75
C ASP A 88 -12.90 23.16 -19.41
N THR A 89 -11.69 23.33 -18.91
CA THR A 89 -11.12 24.63 -18.53
C THR A 89 -9.66 24.70 -18.98
N ALA A 90 -9.33 25.76 -19.72
CA ALA A 90 -7.97 26.01 -20.18
C ALA A 90 -7.00 26.21 -19.00
N LEU A 91 -5.80 25.69 -19.14
CA LEU A 91 -4.71 25.79 -18.16
C LEU A 91 -3.74 26.92 -18.55
N GLU A 92 -2.96 27.40 -17.60
CA GLU A 92 -1.91 28.35 -17.86
C GLU A 92 -0.80 27.73 -18.71
N ARG A 93 -0.50 28.31 -19.86
CA ARG A 93 0.54 27.79 -20.75
C ARG A 93 1.93 28.29 -20.33
N ASP A 94 2.89 27.35 -20.21
CA ASP A 94 4.31 27.62 -19.94
C ASP A 94 5.18 26.90 -20.98
N GLY A 95 5.45 27.55 -22.10
CA GLY A 95 6.15 26.96 -23.24
C GLY A 95 5.45 25.74 -23.82
N PRO A 96 6.09 24.54 -23.78
CA PRO A 96 5.51 23.30 -24.30
C PRO A 96 4.58 22.59 -23.29
N VAL A 97 4.46 23.09 -22.06
CA VAL A 97 3.69 22.47 -20.98
C VAL A 97 2.60 23.41 -20.47
N PHE A 98 1.77 22.91 -19.57
CA PHE A 98 0.71 23.67 -18.90
C PHE A 98 0.84 23.57 -17.40
N ARG A 99 0.41 24.61 -16.68
CA ARG A 99 0.52 24.68 -15.22
C ARG A 99 -0.83 24.97 -14.57
N GLY A 100 -0.91 24.65 -13.29
CA GLY A 100 -2.07 24.97 -12.47
C GLY A 100 -1.97 24.40 -11.06
N ARG A 101 -3.08 24.47 -10.34
CA ARG A 101 -3.27 23.85 -9.02
C ARG A 101 -4.52 22.97 -9.06
N LEU A 102 -4.40 21.74 -8.56
CA LEU A 102 -5.54 20.84 -8.43
C LEU A 102 -6.51 21.33 -7.34
N PRO A 103 -7.84 21.28 -7.61
CA PRO A 103 -8.86 21.53 -6.61
C PRO A 103 -8.72 20.57 -5.42
N ASP A 104 -9.14 21.01 -4.21
CA ASP A 104 -8.95 20.23 -2.99
C ASP A 104 -9.73 18.91 -2.96
N ASN A 105 -10.81 18.80 -3.74
CA ASN A 105 -11.60 17.59 -3.91
C ASN A 105 -11.02 16.56 -4.89
N VAL A 106 -9.97 16.88 -5.64
CA VAL A 106 -9.29 15.93 -6.54
C VAL A 106 -8.22 15.20 -5.73
N PRO A 107 -8.21 13.86 -5.64
CA PRO A 107 -7.17 13.13 -4.92
C PRO A 107 -5.80 13.30 -5.59
N VAL A 108 -4.73 13.41 -4.79
CA VAL A 108 -3.35 13.43 -5.28
C VAL A 108 -2.68 12.11 -4.92
N ALA A 109 -2.36 11.32 -5.94
CA ALA A 109 -1.70 10.03 -5.83
C ALA A 109 -1.05 9.66 -7.16
N ASN A 110 -0.14 8.69 -7.15
CA ASN A 110 0.23 8.00 -8.38
C ASN A 110 -0.97 7.14 -8.80
N THR A 111 -1.63 7.50 -9.89
CA THR A 111 -2.84 6.82 -10.38
C THR A 111 -3.41 7.47 -11.65
N ALA A 112 -4.43 6.82 -12.21
CA ALA A 112 -5.32 7.47 -13.16
C ALA A 112 -6.34 8.36 -12.44
N VAL A 113 -6.54 9.60 -12.92
CA VAL A 113 -7.52 10.52 -12.34
C VAL A 113 -8.37 11.17 -13.43
N GLY A 114 -9.70 11.13 -13.25
CA GLY A 114 -10.66 11.89 -14.06
C GLY A 114 -10.72 13.34 -13.55
N TRP A 115 -10.27 14.28 -14.37
CA TRP A 115 -10.31 15.70 -14.03
C TRP A 115 -10.26 16.57 -15.29
N ASN A 116 -10.94 17.71 -15.27
CA ASN A 116 -10.94 18.71 -16.35
C ASN A 116 -11.21 18.09 -17.74
N GLY A 117 -12.28 17.27 -17.81
CA GLY A 117 -12.74 16.61 -19.03
C GLY A 117 -11.82 15.51 -19.59
N ARG A 118 -10.81 15.07 -18.84
CA ARG A 118 -9.85 14.06 -19.28
C ARG A 118 -9.56 13.02 -18.20
N THR A 119 -9.12 11.84 -18.62
CA THR A 119 -8.49 10.87 -17.72
C THR A 119 -6.97 11.01 -17.82
N TRP A 120 -6.35 11.47 -16.75
CA TRP A 120 -4.91 11.75 -16.67
C TRP A 120 -4.16 10.60 -16.06
N THR A 121 -2.94 10.38 -16.50
CA THR A 121 -1.91 9.66 -15.74
C THR A 121 -1.30 10.64 -14.76
N MET A 122 -1.58 10.52 -13.48
CA MET A 122 -1.05 11.40 -12.42
C MET A 122 0.17 10.75 -11.76
N LEU A 123 1.23 11.54 -11.63
CA LEU A 123 2.49 11.16 -11.01
C LEU A 123 2.84 12.18 -9.93
N MET A 124 3.09 11.70 -8.73
CA MET A 124 3.55 12.56 -7.62
C MET A 124 5.04 12.86 -7.75
N LEU A 125 5.40 14.09 -7.42
CA LEU A 125 6.78 14.52 -7.28
C LEU A 125 7.30 14.23 -5.86
N PRO A 126 8.60 13.93 -5.68
CA PRO A 126 9.63 13.79 -6.72
C PRO A 126 9.53 12.47 -7.47
N LEU A 127 9.86 12.49 -8.76
CA LEU A 127 10.02 11.25 -9.54
C LEU A 127 11.31 10.51 -9.13
N PRO A 128 11.38 9.18 -9.33
CA PRO A 128 12.61 8.42 -9.12
C PRO A 128 13.81 9.02 -9.88
N GLU A 129 14.96 9.09 -9.22
CA GLU A 129 16.19 9.59 -9.84
C GLU A 129 16.75 8.61 -10.88
N ASP A 130 16.66 7.29 -10.59
CA ASP A 130 17.07 6.24 -11.54
C ASP A 130 16.17 6.26 -12.79
N PRO A 131 16.73 6.44 -14.00
CA PRO A 131 15.96 6.53 -15.24
C PRO A 131 15.11 5.27 -15.53
N ALA A 132 15.61 4.07 -15.15
CA ALA A 132 14.87 2.83 -15.34
C ALA A 132 13.67 2.77 -14.38
N ALA A 133 13.87 3.08 -13.09
CA ALA A 133 12.77 3.14 -12.13
C ALA A 133 11.73 4.20 -12.51
N ARG A 134 12.18 5.36 -13.03
CA ARG A 134 11.29 6.39 -13.56
C ARG A 134 10.48 5.89 -14.75
N SER A 135 11.11 5.22 -15.72
CA SER A 135 10.43 4.64 -16.89
C SER A 135 9.40 3.59 -16.47
N ILE A 136 9.73 2.74 -15.47
CA ILE A 136 8.80 1.76 -14.89
C ILE A 136 7.58 2.47 -14.31
N LEU A 137 7.78 3.49 -13.46
CA LEU A 137 6.69 4.25 -12.85
C LEU A 137 5.79 4.91 -13.90
N LEU A 138 6.37 5.55 -14.93
CA LEU A 138 5.61 6.18 -16.01
C LEU A 138 4.64 5.18 -16.68
N MET A 139 5.11 4.00 -17.02
CA MET A 139 4.31 2.99 -17.72
C MET A 139 3.38 2.22 -16.78
N HIS A 140 3.71 2.08 -15.50
CA HIS A 140 2.83 1.57 -14.46
C HIS A 140 1.58 2.45 -14.32
N GLU A 141 1.76 3.76 -14.17
CA GLU A 141 0.64 4.68 -14.00
C GLU A 141 -0.14 4.89 -15.32
N ALA A 142 0.52 4.78 -16.47
CA ALA A 142 -0.15 4.75 -17.76
C ALA A 142 -1.09 3.56 -17.90
N TRP A 143 -0.71 2.39 -17.35
CA TRP A 143 -1.57 1.22 -17.29
C TRP A 143 -2.87 1.46 -16.53
N HIS A 144 -2.82 2.09 -15.36
CA HIS A 144 -4.03 2.39 -14.59
C HIS A 144 -5.03 3.24 -15.37
N ARG A 145 -4.57 4.10 -16.29
CA ARG A 145 -5.45 4.92 -17.12
C ARG A 145 -6.30 4.08 -18.10
N ILE A 146 -5.77 2.96 -18.61
CA ILE A 146 -6.49 2.08 -19.55
C ILE A 146 -7.19 0.90 -18.87
N GLN A 147 -6.83 0.56 -17.66
CA GLN A 147 -7.17 -0.67 -16.95
C GLN A 147 -8.69 -0.93 -16.91
N ALA A 148 -9.47 0.06 -16.53
CA ALA A 148 -10.93 -0.09 -16.48
C ALA A 148 -11.54 -0.33 -17.87
N GLY A 149 -11.00 0.35 -18.91
CA GLY A 149 -11.47 0.25 -20.30
C GLY A 149 -11.25 -1.14 -20.91
N ILE A 150 -10.30 -1.91 -20.39
CA ILE A 150 -10.04 -3.30 -20.83
C ILE A 150 -10.63 -4.36 -19.90
N GLY A 151 -11.56 -3.97 -19.00
CA GLY A 151 -12.30 -4.90 -18.15
C GLY A 151 -11.57 -5.33 -16.86
N LEU A 152 -10.55 -4.58 -16.42
CA LEU A 152 -9.77 -4.84 -15.20
C LEU A 152 -10.00 -3.74 -14.17
N ALA A 153 -11.25 -3.53 -13.75
CA ALA A 153 -11.56 -2.55 -12.71
C ALA A 153 -10.80 -2.85 -11.41
N ALA A 154 -10.40 -1.78 -10.71
CA ALA A 154 -9.75 -1.90 -9.42
C ALA A 154 -10.64 -2.60 -8.42
N THR A 155 -10.11 -3.62 -7.75
CA THR A 155 -10.77 -4.32 -6.65
C THR A 155 -9.88 -4.28 -5.42
N HIS A 156 -10.50 -4.03 -4.26
CA HIS A 156 -9.79 -4.01 -3.00
C HIS A 156 -10.22 -5.22 -2.18
N ALA A 157 -9.25 -6.00 -1.75
CA ALA A 157 -9.46 -7.15 -0.89
C ALA A 157 -8.46 -7.13 0.27
N ASP A 158 -8.89 -7.64 1.42
CA ASP A 158 -8.07 -7.70 2.60
C ASP A 158 -6.99 -8.78 2.47
N GLN A 159 -5.77 -8.43 2.84
CA GLN A 159 -4.60 -9.31 2.80
C GLN A 159 -4.17 -9.70 4.23
N ASP A 160 -5.15 -10.04 5.08
CA ASP A 160 -4.92 -10.31 6.51
C ASP A 160 -3.96 -11.48 6.75
N GLN A 161 -3.91 -12.45 5.83
CA GLN A 161 -2.95 -13.55 5.89
C GLN A 161 -1.49 -13.06 5.87
N LEU A 162 -1.22 -11.94 5.20
CA LEU A 162 0.13 -11.38 5.08
C LEU A 162 0.57 -10.55 6.31
N GLU A 163 -0.28 -10.46 7.33
CA GLU A 163 0.09 -9.96 8.66
C GLU A 163 0.46 -11.08 9.64
N THR A 164 0.16 -12.35 9.28
CA THR A 164 0.47 -13.51 10.11
C THR A 164 1.90 -14.01 9.87
N GLU A 165 2.49 -14.65 10.88
CA GLU A 165 3.80 -15.31 10.76
C GLU A 165 3.82 -16.34 9.61
N GLN A 166 2.80 -17.20 9.54
CA GLN A 166 2.71 -18.24 8.53
C GLN A 166 2.54 -17.70 7.12
N GLY A 167 1.64 -16.74 6.93
CA GLY A 167 1.39 -16.14 5.62
C GLY A 167 2.59 -15.39 5.07
N ARG A 168 3.30 -14.65 5.95
CA ARG A 168 4.53 -13.94 5.62
C ARG A 168 5.68 -14.88 5.31
N THR A 169 5.87 -15.92 6.14
CA THR A 169 6.90 -16.95 5.87
C THR A 169 6.71 -17.56 4.49
N ALA A 170 5.49 -17.97 4.15
CA ALA A 170 5.19 -18.56 2.83
C ALA A 170 5.41 -17.55 1.69
N LEU A 171 5.00 -16.28 1.84
CA LEU A 171 5.24 -15.25 0.83
C LEU A 171 6.73 -14.99 0.63
N ARG A 172 7.51 -14.84 1.68
CA ARG A 172 8.96 -14.60 1.60
C ARG A 172 9.68 -15.74 0.87
N LEU A 173 9.30 -16.99 1.14
CA LEU A 173 9.84 -18.14 0.43
C LEU A 173 9.42 -18.14 -1.05
N GLU A 174 8.19 -17.74 -1.35
CA GLU A 174 7.71 -17.56 -2.73
C GLU A 174 8.54 -16.50 -3.46
N LEU A 175 8.83 -15.35 -2.86
CA LEU A 175 9.68 -14.31 -3.44
C LEU A 175 11.11 -14.81 -3.73
N ARG A 176 11.69 -15.58 -2.79
CA ARG A 176 13.02 -16.20 -2.97
C ARG A 176 13.02 -17.22 -4.11
N ALA A 177 11.99 -18.04 -4.21
CA ALA A 177 11.84 -19.02 -5.28
C ALA A 177 11.64 -18.37 -6.65
N LEU A 178 10.81 -17.31 -6.74
CA LEU A 178 10.63 -16.53 -7.97
C LEU A 178 11.93 -15.82 -8.40
N ALA A 179 12.70 -15.27 -7.46
CA ALA A 179 14.01 -14.70 -7.78
C ALA A 179 14.95 -15.76 -8.36
N ALA A 180 15.00 -16.95 -7.74
CA ALA A 180 15.81 -18.06 -8.23
C ALA A 180 15.32 -18.56 -9.60
N ALA A 181 14.01 -18.52 -9.90
CA ALA A 181 13.45 -18.90 -11.20
C ALA A 181 13.91 -17.94 -12.31
N LEU A 182 13.98 -16.64 -12.03
CA LEU A 182 14.46 -15.62 -12.99
C LEU A 182 15.98 -15.73 -13.21
N GLU A 183 16.73 -16.15 -12.21
CA GLU A 183 18.19 -16.31 -12.28
C GLU A 183 18.61 -17.69 -12.80
N ALA A 184 17.69 -18.64 -12.94
CA ALA A 184 17.99 -20.01 -13.33
C ALA A 184 18.65 -20.09 -14.72
N THR A 185 19.77 -20.81 -14.79
CA THR A 185 20.55 -20.99 -16.03
C THR A 185 20.13 -22.21 -16.83
N SER A 186 19.39 -23.16 -16.22
CA SER A 186 18.82 -24.32 -16.91
C SER A 186 17.30 -24.34 -16.82
N ALA A 187 16.66 -24.99 -17.82
CA ALA A 187 15.21 -25.17 -17.83
C ALA A 187 14.71 -26.02 -16.65
N GLU A 188 15.49 -27.03 -16.24
CA GLU A 188 15.18 -27.88 -15.10
C GLU A 188 15.20 -27.10 -13.79
N GLN A 189 16.25 -26.34 -13.54
CA GLN A 189 16.35 -25.47 -12.35
C GLN A 189 15.20 -24.47 -12.33
N ARG A 190 14.92 -23.81 -13.45
CA ARG A 190 13.82 -22.85 -13.56
C ARG A 190 12.47 -23.52 -13.24
N ARG A 191 12.24 -24.70 -13.81
CA ARG A 191 11.00 -25.46 -13.56
C ARG A 191 10.86 -25.83 -12.08
N GLN A 192 11.95 -26.30 -11.44
CA GLN A 192 11.95 -26.65 -10.02
C GLN A 192 11.63 -25.45 -9.12
N THR A 193 12.28 -24.31 -9.37
CA THR A 193 12.07 -23.11 -8.54
C THR A 193 10.69 -22.48 -8.75
N ILE A 194 10.11 -22.57 -9.95
CA ILE A 194 8.70 -22.21 -10.19
C ILE A 194 7.77 -23.15 -9.41
N ALA A 195 8.01 -24.48 -9.43
CA ALA A 195 7.22 -25.42 -8.66
C ALA A 195 7.29 -25.14 -7.15
N ASP A 196 8.45 -24.74 -6.65
CA ASP A 196 8.62 -24.35 -5.26
C ASP A 196 7.81 -23.07 -4.92
N ALA A 197 7.85 -22.05 -5.77
CA ALA A 197 7.07 -20.82 -5.58
C ALA A 197 5.55 -21.13 -5.54
N MET A 198 5.08 -21.99 -6.45
CA MET A 198 3.68 -22.40 -6.46
C MET A 198 3.30 -23.24 -5.24
N THR A 199 4.20 -24.08 -4.72
CA THR A 199 4.01 -24.82 -3.47
C THR A 199 3.82 -23.89 -2.28
N PHE A 200 4.64 -22.84 -2.15
CA PHE A 200 4.51 -21.86 -1.06
C PHE A 200 3.18 -21.11 -1.13
N ARG A 201 2.77 -20.69 -2.32
CA ARG A 201 1.47 -20.04 -2.54
C ARG A 201 0.30 -20.98 -2.23
N ALA A 202 0.30 -22.19 -2.77
CA ALA A 202 -0.76 -23.18 -2.55
C ALA A 202 -0.88 -23.55 -1.06
N TRP A 203 0.24 -23.71 -0.36
CA TRP A 203 0.28 -23.95 1.08
C TRP A 203 -0.35 -22.78 1.87
N ARG A 204 -0.06 -21.53 1.49
CA ARG A 204 -0.69 -20.34 2.07
C ARG A 204 -2.19 -20.31 1.81
N HIS A 205 -2.62 -20.55 0.58
CA HIS A 205 -4.04 -20.55 0.20
C HIS A 205 -4.84 -21.66 0.90
N ALA A 206 -4.26 -22.84 1.11
CA ALA A 206 -4.90 -23.92 1.86
C ALA A 206 -5.18 -23.54 3.33
N ARG A 207 -4.33 -22.70 3.93
CA ARG A 207 -4.49 -22.23 5.33
C ARG A 207 -5.36 -20.99 5.45
N PHE A 208 -5.40 -20.18 4.42
CA PHE A 208 -6.16 -18.95 4.34
C PHE A 208 -7.05 -18.98 3.08
N PRO A 209 -8.19 -19.70 3.08
CA PRO A 209 -8.95 -19.97 1.85
C PRO A 209 -9.42 -18.70 1.10
N GLN A 210 -9.60 -17.58 1.80
CA GLN A 210 -9.95 -16.29 1.16
C GLN A 210 -8.75 -15.59 0.51
N ALA A 211 -7.51 -16.03 0.80
CA ALA A 211 -6.29 -15.39 0.30
C ALA A 211 -6.18 -15.48 -1.22
N ALA A 212 -6.56 -16.59 -1.82
CA ALA A 212 -6.43 -16.81 -3.27
C ALA A 212 -7.12 -15.70 -4.08
N ALA A 213 -8.40 -15.46 -3.85
CA ALA A 213 -9.14 -14.44 -4.57
C ALA A 213 -8.64 -13.01 -4.26
N ALA A 214 -8.21 -12.77 -3.02
CA ALA A 214 -7.70 -11.48 -2.59
C ALA A 214 -6.32 -11.16 -3.21
N GLU A 215 -5.41 -12.13 -3.24
CA GLU A 215 -4.09 -12.00 -3.86
C GLU A 215 -4.21 -11.85 -5.39
N ASP A 216 -5.01 -12.68 -6.04
CA ASP A 216 -5.27 -12.57 -7.48
C ASP A 216 -5.87 -11.19 -7.86
N ALA A 217 -6.79 -10.67 -7.05
CA ALA A 217 -7.37 -9.34 -7.28
C ALA A 217 -6.31 -8.23 -7.23
N MET A 218 -5.42 -8.27 -6.24
CA MET A 218 -4.34 -7.29 -6.08
C MET A 218 -3.29 -7.44 -7.19
N GLU A 219 -2.95 -8.67 -7.59
CA GLU A 219 -2.03 -8.92 -8.70
C GLU A 219 -2.61 -8.46 -10.04
N ARG A 220 -3.92 -8.65 -10.29
CA ARG A 220 -4.58 -8.09 -11.48
C ARG A 220 -4.59 -6.58 -11.48
N HIS A 221 -4.66 -5.94 -10.31
CA HIS A 221 -4.67 -4.49 -10.20
C HIS A 221 -3.25 -3.91 -10.27
N GLU A 222 -2.42 -4.19 -9.30
CA GLU A 222 -1.11 -3.59 -9.13
C GLU A 222 0.01 -4.43 -9.79
N GLY A 223 -0.13 -5.76 -9.71
CA GLY A 223 0.88 -6.66 -10.26
C GLY A 223 1.01 -6.55 -11.78
N ILE A 224 -0.09 -6.43 -12.50
CA ILE A 224 -0.09 -6.22 -13.96
C ILE A 224 0.39 -4.81 -14.31
N ALA A 225 0.06 -3.79 -13.52
CA ALA A 225 0.58 -2.43 -13.71
C ALA A 225 2.12 -2.43 -13.60
N GLU A 226 2.66 -3.06 -12.55
CA GLU A 226 4.10 -3.16 -12.34
C GLU A 226 4.79 -4.02 -13.41
N TYR A 227 4.19 -5.13 -13.81
CA TYR A 227 4.66 -5.93 -14.93
C TYR A 227 4.71 -5.10 -16.22
N THR A 228 3.66 -4.36 -16.54
CA THR A 228 3.61 -3.48 -17.71
C THR A 228 4.69 -2.41 -17.66
N GLY A 229 4.86 -1.76 -16.52
CA GLY A 229 5.94 -0.81 -16.29
C GLY A 229 7.30 -1.39 -16.63
N ARG A 230 7.58 -2.60 -16.17
CA ARG A 230 8.88 -3.26 -16.35
C ARG A 230 9.16 -3.71 -17.78
N ILE A 231 8.20 -4.34 -18.46
CA ILE A 231 8.42 -4.80 -19.85
C ILE A 231 8.50 -3.64 -20.85
N LEU A 232 7.87 -2.50 -20.54
CA LEU A 232 7.86 -1.34 -21.43
C LEU A 232 8.93 -0.29 -21.10
N ALA A 233 9.64 -0.41 -19.98
CA ALA A 233 10.71 0.51 -19.60
C ALA A 233 11.94 0.46 -20.52
N GLN A 234 12.03 -0.53 -21.43
CA GLN A 234 13.16 -0.78 -22.32
C GLN A 234 14.47 -1.01 -21.54
N ASP A 235 14.40 -1.92 -20.55
CA ASP A 235 15.55 -2.29 -19.71
C ASP A 235 16.11 -3.63 -20.16
N ASP A 236 17.31 -3.62 -20.74
CA ASP A 236 18.01 -4.84 -21.21
C ASP A 236 18.34 -5.81 -20.05
N ALA A 237 18.38 -5.33 -18.82
CA ALA A 237 18.64 -6.11 -17.62
C ALA A 237 17.36 -6.52 -16.85
N LEU A 238 16.19 -6.54 -17.49
CA LEU A 238 14.88 -6.76 -16.88
C LEU A 238 14.87 -7.94 -15.88
N GLN A 239 15.31 -9.14 -16.29
CA GLN A 239 15.26 -10.32 -15.43
C GLN A 239 16.15 -10.16 -14.18
N ALA A 240 17.39 -9.69 -14.36
CA ALA A 240 18.33 -9.47 -13.25
C ALA A 240 17.82 -8.39 -12.27
N ARG A 241 17.28 -7.27 -12.79
CA ARG A 241 16.70 -6.22 -11.95
C ARG A 241 15.43 -6.69 -11.23
N LEU A 242 14.62 -7.53 -11.87
CA LEU A 242 13.43 -8.09 -11.24
C LEU A 242 13.80 -9.11 -10.16
N ALA A 243 14.78 -9.97 -10.37
CA ALA A 243 15.30 -10.86 -9.34
C ALA A 243 15.86 -10.08 -8.14
N ALA A 244 16.64 -9.02 -8.38
CA ALA A 244 17.12 -8.13 -7.33
C ALA A 244 15.97 -7.41 -6.60
N HIS A 245 14.91 -7.05 -7.31
CA HIS A 245 13.69 -6.45 -6.71
C HIS A 245 12.99 -7.44 -5.77
N LEU A 246 12.80 -8.70 -6.19
CA LEU A 246 12.23 -9.76 -5.35
C LEU A 246 13.07 -10.00 -4.07
N ARG A 247 14.40 -9.99 -4.18
CA ARG A 247 15.28 -10.13 -3.01
C ARG A 247 15.14 -8.95 -2.05
N ARG A 248 15.00 -7.73 -2.53
CA ARG A 248 14.67 -6.57 -1.67
C ARG A 248 13.29 -6.72 -1.03
N GLY A 249 12.33 -7.31 -1.76
CA GLY A 249 11.00 -7.61 -1.25
C GLY A 249 10.99 -8.58 -0.06
N ASP A 250 12.00 -9.45 0.08
CA ASP A 250 12.11 -10.40 1.20
C ASP A 250 12.20 -9.73 2.58
N ALA A 251 12.59 -8.46 2.66
CA ALA A 251 12.81 -7.75 3.92
C ALA A 251 11.80 -6.62 4.22
N VAL A 252 10.72 -6.48 3.44
CA VAL A 252 9.76 -5.39 3.66
C VAL A 252 8.85 -5.65 4.86
N THR A 253 8.41 -4.56 5.50
CA THR A 253 7.60 -4.64 6.73
C THR A 253 6.11 -4.82 6.45
N ALA A 254 5.60 -4.31 5.33
CA ALA A 254 4.16 -4.24 5.03
C ALA A 254 3.82 -4.94 3.69
N TYR A 255 3.64 -6.25 3.70
CA TYR A 255 3.30 -7.02 2.50
C TYR A 255 1.87 -6.81 2.00
N ALA A 256 0.93 -6.59 2.89
CA ALA A 256 -0.49 -6.50 2.52
C ALA A 256 -0.80 -5.48 1.40
N ARG A 257 0.05 -4.47 1.21
CA ARG A 257 -0.08 -3.45 0.18
C ARG A 257 0.95 -3.52 -0.93
N SER A 258 2.01 -4.32 -0.76
CA SER A 258 3.16 -4.28 -1.67
C SER A 258 3.49 -5.62 -2.34
N PHE A 259 2.96 -6.76 -1.87
CA PHE A 259 3.37 -8.07 -2.39
C PHE A 259 3.18 -8.19 -3.91
N ALA A 260 2.09 -7.65 -4.46
CA ALA A 260 1.76 -7.74 -5.87
C ALA A 260 2.76 -7.01 -6.79
N TYR A 261 3.45 -5.99 -6.27
CA TYR A 261 4.54 -5.31 -6.99
C TYR A 261 5.79 -6.19 -7.15
N TYR A 262 5.88 -7.25 -6.38
CA TYR A 262 6.94 -8.26 -6.46
C TYR A 262 6.49 -9.48 -7.26
N THR A 263 5.37 -10.09 -6.86
CA THR A 263 4.89 -11.35 -7.43
C THR A 263 4.32 -11.17 -8.83
N GLY A 264 3.52 -10.13 -9.07
CA GLY A 264 2.88 -9.89 -10.36
C GLY A 264 3.86 -9.80 -11.53
N PRO A 265 4.87 -8.91 -11.51
CA PRO A 265 5.85 -8.84 -12.58
C PRO A 265 6.69 -10.12 -12.72
N ALA A 266 6.98 -10.84 -11.63
CA ALA A 266 7.73 -12.08 -11.69
C ALA A 266 6.95 -13.17 -12.45
N TYR A 267 5.68 -13.38 -12.08
CA TYR A 267 4.80 -14.31 -12.80
C TYR A 267 4.58 -13.89 -14.25
N GLY A 268 4.38 -12.60 -14.51
CA GLY A 268 4.21 -12.07 -15.87
C GLY A 268 5.41 -12.34 -16.78
N VAL A 269 6.62 -12.07 -16.31
CA VAL A 269 7.88 -12.33 -17.06
C VAL A 269 8.13 -13.82 -17.25
N LEU A 270 7.83 -14.66 -16.26
CA LEU A 270 7.92 -16.11 -16.40
C LEU A 270 6.88 -16.65 -17.41
N LEU A 271 5.66 -16.08 -17.46
CA LEU A 271 4.64 -16.36 -18.45
C LEU A 271 5.07 -15.96 -19.87
N ASP A 272 5.79 -14.87 -20.07
CA ASP A 272 6.33 -14.48 -21.39
C ASP A 272 7.20 -15.59 -21.99
N GLY A 273 7.98 -16.27 -21.15
CA GLY A 273 8.81 -17.39 -21.57
C GLY A 273 8.05 -18.71 -21.73
N ALA A 274 7.07 -19.00 -20.86
CA ALA A 274 6.34 -20.26 -20.83
C ALA A 274 5.16 -20.32 -21.80
N ALA A 275 4.50 -19.20 -22.07
CA ALA A 275 3.30 -19.11 -22.91
C ALA A 275 3.34 -17.81 -23.77
N PRO A 276 4.23 -17.68 -24.75
CA PRO A 276 4.32 -16.49 -25.58
C PRO A 276 2.94 -16.06 -26.11
N GLY A 277 2.64 -14.76 -26.02
CA GLY A 277 1.32 -14.22 -26.40
C GLY A 277 0.19 -14.50 -25.39
N TRP A 278 0.48 -14.89 -24.16
CA TRP A 278 -0.53 -15.14 -23.12
C TRP A 278 -1.46 -13.96 -22.88
N ARG A 279 -0.96 -12.72 -22.95
CA ARG A 279 -1.74 -11.49 -22.72
C ARG A 279 -2.96 -11.37 -23.62
N SER A 280 -2.85 -11.72 -24.90
CA SER A 280 -3.96 -11.67 -25.85
C SER A 280 -5.00 -12.78 -25.63
N ARG A 281 -4.62 -13.89 -24.98
CA ARG A 281 -5.49 -15.04 -24.68
C ARG A 281 -6.03 -15.03 -23.25
N TRP A 282 -5.52 -14.14 -22.40
CA TRP A 282 -5.93 -14.08 -21.01
C TRP A 282 -7.38 -13.61 -20.86
N ASN A 283 -8.22 -14.38 -20.19
CA ASN A 283 -9.62 -14.07 -19.93
C ASN A 283 -9.82 -12.97 -18.86
N ARG A 284 -8.72 -12.48 -18.23
CA ARG A 284 -8.66 -11.46 -17.19
C ARG A 284 -9.32 -11.84 -15.85
N GLN A 285 -9.76 -13.08 -15.70
CA GLN A 285 -10.29 -13.62 -14.45
C GLN A 285 -9.28 -14.54 -13.75
N ASP A 286 -8.47 -15.27 -14.54
CA ASP A 286 -7.46 -16.18 -14.01
C ASP A 286 -6.31 -15.41 -13.36
N GLY A 287 -5.83 -15.93 -12.21
CA GLY A 287 -4.61 -15.45 -11.58
C GLY A 287 -3.36 -15.84 -12.37
N LEU A 288 -2.34 -14.97 -12.38
CA LEU A 288 -1.08 -15.20 -13.10
C LEU A 288 -0.38 -16.53 -12.71
N PRO A 289 -0.33 -16.91 -11.41
CA PRO A 289 0.27 -18.17 -11.00
C PRO A 289 -0.44 -19.39 -11.59
N GLY A 290 -1.78 -19.36 -11.65
CA GLY A 290 -2.60 -20.42 -12.26
C GLY A 290 -2.34 -20.57 -13.75
N LEU A 291 -2.22 -19.44 -14.48
CA LEU A 291 -1.85 -19.44 -15.90
C LEU A 291 -0.47 -20.03 -16.13
N LEU A 292 0.52 -19.69 -15.30
CA LEU A 292 1.87 -20.22 -15.40
C LEU A 292 1.91 -21.72 -15.10
N ALA A 293 1.15 -22.18 -14.07
CA ALA A 293 1.02 -23.59 -13.76
C ALA A 293 0.44 -24.39 -14.93
N ALA A 294 -0.64 -23.88 -15.53
CA ALA A 294 -1.27 -24.49 -16.69
C ALA A 294 -0.34 -24.55 -17.91
N ALA A 295 0.38 -23.45 -18.20
CA ALA A 295 1.33 -23.37 -19.31
C ALA A 295 2.49 -24.39 -19.18
N LEU A 296 2.92 -24.68 -17.95
CA LEU A 296 3.99 -25.63 -17.66
C LEU A 296 3.50 -27.04 -17.36
N GLY A 297 2.19 -27.30 -17.35
CA GLY A 297 1.61 -28.60 -16.96
C GLY A 297 2.00 -28.98 -15.53
N MET A 298 1.95 -28.01 -14.61
CA MET A 298 2.29 -28.20 -13.20
C MET A 298 1.05 -28.22 -12.32
N GLN A 299 1.11 -28.98 -11.23
CA GLN A 299 0.17 -28.90 -10.12
C GLN A 299 0.94 -28.58 -8.85
N ALA A 300 0.45 -27.60 -8.10
CA ALA A 300 1.06 -27.21 -6.84
C ALA A 300 0.64 -28.20 -5.73
N ASP A 301 1.61 -28.66 -4.93
CA ASP A 301 1.35 -29.46 -3.74
C ASP A 301 1.26 -28.54 -2.51
N ALA A 302 0.07 -28.45 -1.92
CA ALA A 302 -0.20 -27.63 -0.73
C ALA A 302 0.14 -28.33 0.61
N GLY A 303 0.71 -29.55 0.57
CA GLY A 303 1.00 -30.34 1.74
C GLY A 303 2.23 -29.83 2.54
N ASP A 304 2.23 -30.07 3.86
CA ASP A 304 3.33 -29.66 4.73
C ASP A 304 4.67 -30.28 4.33
N ALA A 305 4.67 -31.53 3.91
CA ALA A 305 5.90 -32.21 3.49
C ALA A 305 6.51 -31.58 2.24
N ALA A 306 5.68 -31.16 1.27
CA ALA A 306 6.13 -30.43 0.09
C ALA A 306 6.67 -29.04 0.44
N PHE A 307 5.95 -28.31 1.32
CA PHE A 307 6.39 -27.02 1.85
C PHE A 307 7.76 -27.11 2.54
N GLN A 308 7.98 -28.11 3.39
CA GLN A 308 9.25 -28.30 4.08
C GLN A 308 10.39 -28.63 3.11
N ARG A 309 10.17 -29.51 2.12
CA ARG A 309 11.18 -29.84 1.11
C ARG A 309 11.54 -28.64 0.25
N ALA A 310 10.56 -27.88 -0.23
CA ALA A 310 10.79 -26.64 -0.98
C ALA A 310 11.49 -25.60 -0.08
N GLY A 311 11.00 -25.43 1.13
CA GLY A 311 11.53 -24.48 2.11
C GLY A 311 13.00 -24.67 2.44
N ALA A 312 13.44 -25.92 2.54
CA ALA A 312 14.87 -26.22 2.77
C ALA A 312 15.78 -25.65 1.66
N ARG A 313 15.30 -25.58 0.40
CA ARG A 313 16.04 -24.99 -0.73
C ARG A 313 16.09 -23.45 -0.69
N HIS A 314 15.12 -22.82 -0.03
CA HIS A 314 14.94 -21.36 -0.02
C HIS A 314 15.13 -20.71 1.35
N GLY A 315 15.73 -21.42 2.31
CA GLY A 315 16.12 -20.86 3.61
C GLY A 315 14.95 -20.75 4.60
N LEU A 316 14.03 -21.72 4.64
CA LEU A 316 12.86 -21.74 5.54
C LEU A 316 13.22 -21.49 7.01
N ALA A 317 14.30 -22.13 7.53
CA ALA A 317 14.67 -21.96 8.93
C ALA A 317 14.99 -20.50 9.30
N GLU A 318 15.72 -19.80 8.43
CA GLU A 318 16.07 -18.39 8.60
C GLU A 318 14.81 -17.51 8.52
N VAL A 319 13.97 -17.71 7.48
CA VAL A 319 12.76 -16.93 7.27
C VAL A 319 11.78 -17.13 8.43
N ALA A 320 11.56 -18.36 8.85
CA ALA A 320 10.66 -18.67 9.97
C ALA A 320 11.15 -18.03 11.28
N ALA A 321 12.45 -18.12 11.59
CA ALA A 321 13.02 -17.50 12.78
C ALA A 321 12.85 -15.96 12.76
N ALA A 322 13.06 -15.33 11.60
CA ALA A 322 12.88 -13.89 11.44
C ALA A 322 11.42 -13.46 11.61
N GLU A 323 10.46 -14.21 11.04
CA GLU A 323 9.03 -13.89 11.19
C GLU A 323 8.51 -14.18 12.58
N GLN A 324 9.02 -15.22 13.26
CA GLN A 324 8.73 -15.48 14.67
C GLN A 324 9.21 -14.33 15.57
N ALA A 325 10.44 -13.86 15.38
CA ALA A 325 10.97 -12.72 16.11
C ALA A 325 10.16 -11.44 15.88
N ARG A 326 9.75 -11.18 14.61
CA ARG A 326 8.87 -10.07 14.26
C ARG A 326 7.51 -10.19 14.97
N ALA A 327 6.91 -11.37 14.98
CA ALA A 327 5.61 -11.60 15.61
C ALA A 327 5.68 -11.40 17.13
N GLN A 328 6.76 -11.86 17.77
CA GLN A 328 7.02 -11.65 19.19
C GLN A 328 7.22 -10.17 19.53
N HIS A 329 7.99 -9.45 18.71
CA HIS A 329 8.16 -8.00 18.87
C HIS A 329 6.81 -7.26 18.75
N GLN A 330 6.03 -7.58 17.74
CA GLN A 330 4.71 -6.96 17.52
C GLN A 330 3.75 -7.26 18.68
N ALA A 331 3.77 -8.49 19.20
CA ALA A 331 2.98 -8.85 20.38
C ALA A 331 3.40 -8.04 21.61
N GLY A 332 4.70 -7.81 21.80
CA GLY A 332 5.23 -6.94 22.85
C GLY A 332 4.75 -5.50 22.71
N VAL A 333 4.80 -4.94 21.50
CA VAL A 333 4.28 -3.58 21.21
C VAL A 333 2.79 -3.48 21.54
N VAL A 334 1.98 -4.45 21.07
CA VAL A 334 0.54 -4.49 21.36
C VAL A 334 0.27 -4.61 22.87
N ALA A 335 1.03 -5.44 23.58
CA ALA A 335 0.90 -5.58 25.03
C ALA A 335 1.24 -4.27 25.77
N ALA A 336 2.31 -3.57 25.37
CA ALA A 336 2.69 -2.29 25.95
C ALA A 336 1.63 -1.19 25.68
N LEU A 337 1.08 -1.14 24.45
CA LEU A 337 0.00 -0.23 24.11
C LEU A 337 -1.26 -0.51 24.93
N ARG A 338 -1.61 -1.77 25.12
CA ARG A 338 -2.75 -2.19 25.96
C ARG A 338 -2.55 -1.76 27.40
N ALA A 339 -1.40 -2.09 27.98
CA ALA A 339 -1.08 -1.72 29.36
C ALA A 339 -1.20 -0.22 29.59
N ARG A 340 -0.77 0.60 28.61
CA ARG A 340 -0.76 2.06 28.74
C ARG A 340 -2.10 2.71 28.43
N LEU A 341 -2.82 2.27 27.38
CA LEU A 341 -4.00 2.96 26.84
C LEU A 341 -5.34 2.29 27.23
N VAL A 342 -5.31 1.09 27.75
CA VAL A 342 -6.50 0.33 28.16
C VAL A 342 -6.50 0.09 29.66
N ASP A 343 -5.41 -0.49 30.18
CA ASP A 343 -5.33 -0.91 31.60
C ASP A 343 -4.86 0.22 32.50
N GLY A 344 -3.96 1.07 32.02
CA GLY A 344 -3.47 2.25 32.72
C GLY A 344 -4.46 3.44 32.71
N PRO A 345 -4.18 4.51 33.49
CA PRO A 345 -5.00 5.70 33.52
C PRO A 345 -4.91 6.48 32.20
N VAL A 346 -6.04 6.96 31.72
CA VAL A 346 -6.13 7.68 30.45
C VAL A 346 -6.90 9.01 30.58
N LEU A 347 -6.56 9.96 29.72
CA LEU A 347 -7.45 11.05 29.37
C LEU A 347 -8.27 10.61 28.14
N ALA A 348 -9.59 10.54 28.30
CA ALA A 348 -10.52 10.13 27.24
C ALA A 348 -11.39 11.32 26.83
N VAL A 349 -11.28 11.74 25.55
CA VAL A 349 -12.07 12.84 25.01
C VAL A 349 -13.16 12.33 24.06
N PRO A 350 -14.39 12.89 24.11
CA PRO A 350 -15.44 12.55 23.16
C PRO A 350 -15.11 13.16 21.80
N VAL A 351 -15.22 12.36 20.74
CA VAL A 351 -14.89 12.81 19.37
C VAL A 351 -16.05 12.65 18.39
N ASN A 352 -17.28 12.61 18.91
CA ASN A 352 -18.49 12.65 18.08
C ASN A 352 -18.53 13.96 17.27
N GLY A 353 -18.57 13.86 15.95
CA GLY A 353 -18.60 15.02 15.07
C GLY A 353 -17.27 15.82 15.01
N ALA A 354 -16.19 15.28 15.56
CA ALA A 354 -14.87 15.90 15.45
C ALA A 354 -14.33 15.80 14.02
N SER A 355 -13.51 16.78 13.63
CA SER A 355 -12.66 16.68 12.46
C SER A 355 -11.35 15.99 12.85
N PHE A 356 -10.85 15.11 11.94
CA PHE A 356 -9.62 14.34 12.15
C PHE A 356 -8.60 14.61 11.06
N SER A 357 -7.32 14.61 11.46
CA SER A 357 -6.20 14.34 10.57
C SER A 357 -5.25 13.33 11.24
N PHE A 358 -4.73 12.36 10.49
CA PHE A 358 -3.85 11.34 11.03
C PHE A 358 -2.89 10.78 9.96
N ASP A 359 -1.79 10.17 10.41
CA ASP A 359 -0.88 9.42 9.55
C ASP A 359 -1.38 7.97 9.41
N PRO A 360 -1.85 7.55 8.23
CA PRO A 360 -2.37 6.20 8.02
C PRO A 360 -1.29 5.10 8.09
N ASN A 361 -0.01 5.48 8.01
CA ASN A 361 1.11 4.54 8.07
C ASN A 361 1.51 4.21 9.52
N ARG A 362 1.01 4.98 10.50
CA ARG A 362 1.30 4.83 11.93
C ARG A 362 0.07 4.42 12.71
N VAL A 363 -0.58 3.34 12.26
CA VAL A 363 -1.80 2.80 12.89
C VAL A 363 -1.58 1.36 13.31
N THR A 364 -1.76 1.07 14.60
CA THR A 364 -1.66 -0.26 15.18
C THR A 364 -3.05 -0.71 15.65
N PRO A 365 -3.64 -1.77 15.09
CA PRO A 365 -4.89 -2.34 15.58
C PRO A 365 -4.77 -2.82 17.02
N LEU A 366 -5.76 -2.50 17.86
CA LEU A 366 -5.84 -2.93 19.27
C LEU A 366 -7.26 -3.47 19.56
N PRO A 367 -7.62 -4.62 19.01
CA PRO A 367 -8.96 -5.18 19.20
C PRO A 367 -9.15 -5.70 20.64
N PRO A 368 -10.39 -5.68 21.16
CA PRO A 368 -11.60 -5.09 20.55
C PRO A 368 -11.75 -3.58 20.75
N GLN A 369 -10.78 -2.90 21.38
CA GLN A 369 -10.89 -1.52 21.83
C GLN A 369 -10.88 -0.50 20.69
N GLY A 370 -10.19 -0.77 19.58
CA GLY A 370 -10.09 0.14 18.45
C GLY A 370 -8.74 0.06 17.74
N ALA A 371 -8.16 1.22 17.42
CA ALA A 371 -6.85 1.33 16.81
C ALA A 371 -6.03 2.46 17.45
N VAL A 372 -4.74 2.23 17.62
CA VAL A 372 -3.79 3.22 18.14
C VAL A 372 -3.16 3.95 16.97
N TYR A 373 -3.21 5.27 17.00
CA TYR A 373 -2.63 6.18 16.02
C TYR A 373 -1.37 6.82 16.61
N GLY A 374 -0.24 6.62 15.98
CA GLY A 374 1.02 7.26 16.39
C GLY A 374 1.04 8.76 16.13
N VAL A 375 0.22 9.25 15.19
CA VAL A 375 -0.03 10.68 14.94
C VAL A 375 -1.51 10.85 14.62
N ILE A 376 -2.22 11.62 15.46
CA ILE A 376 -3.63 11.96 15.22
C ILE A 376 -3.94 13.32 15.84
N ARG A 377 -4.70 14.13 15.11
CA ARG A 377 -5.28 15.38 15.60
C ARG A 377 -6.79 15.26 15.52
N ALA A 378 -7.46 15.60 16.63
CA ALA A 378 -8.91 15.70 16.70
C ALA A 378 -9.31 17.11 17.13
N ALA A 379 -10.26 17.73 16.43
CA ALA A 379 -10.81 19.04 16.78
C ALA A 379 -12.32 18.99 16.84
N ALA A 380 -12.88 19.49 17.95
CA ALA A 380 -14.33 19.52 18.21
C ALA A 380 -14.68 20.77 19.04
N ALA A 381 -15.94 20.89 19.48
CA ALA A 381 -16.41 22.03 20.28
C ALA A 381 -15.64 22.22 21.60
N TRP A 382 -15.00 21.18 22.15
CA TRP A 382 -14.18 21.25 23.36
C TRP A 382 -12.75 21.79 23.12
N GLY A 383 -12.32 21.94 21.88
CA GLY A 383 -10.97 22.38 21.52
C GLY A 383 -10.25 21.40 20.59
N VAL A 384 -8.94 21.25 20.79
CA VAL A 384 -8.07 20.47 19.93
C VAL A 384 -7.18 19.54 20.77
N LEU A 385 -7.15 18.24 20.42
CA LEU A 385 -6.17 17.27 20.91
C LEU A 385 -5.22 16.89 19.79
N GLU A 386 -3.94 17.19 19.97
CA GLU A 386 -2.84 16.79 19.08
C GLU A 386 -2.03 15.67 19.73
N VAL A 387 -1.91 14.54 19.04
CA VAL A 387 -1.16 13.37 19.50
C VAL A 387 0.00 13.12 18.55
N ARG A 388 1.21 13.06 19.08
CA ARG A 388 2.46 12.68 18.41
C ARG A 388 3.16 11.52 19.13
N GLY A 389 2.38 10.74 19.81
CA GLY A 389 2.75 9.53 20.53
C GLY A 389 1.75 8.45 20.18
N ASP A 390 0.94 8.02 21.15
CA ASP A 390 -0.05 6.98 20.93
C ASP A 390 -1.43 7.43 21.41
N GLY A 391 -2.39 7.52 20.50
CA GLY A 391 -3.79 7.80 20.78
C GLY A 391 -4.69 6.66 20.35
N LEU A 392 -5.42 6.07 21.30
CA LEU A 392 -6.40 5.01 21.04
C LEU A 392 -7.74 5.58 20.62
N LEU A 393 -8.09 5.42 19.35
CA LEU A 393 -9.42 5.73 18.83
C LEU A 393 -10.30 4.49 18.93
N SER A 394 -11.46 4.64 19.60
CA SER A 394 -12.41 3.54 19.80
C SER A 394 -13.00 3.04 18.48
N THR A 395 -13.43 1.76 18.46
CA THR A 395 -14.00 1.09 17.27
C THR A 395 -15.18 1.84 16.66
N ASP A 396 -15.99 2.51 17.51
CA ASP A 396 -17.17 3.28 17.10
C ASP A 396 -16.86 4.75 16.73
N TRP A 397 -15.59 5.15 16.81
CA TRP A 397 -15.11 6.51 16.54
C TRP A 397 -15.72 7.60 17.43
N LYS A 398 -16.09 7.24 18.68
CA LYS A 398 -16.69 8.19 19.61
C LYS A 398 -15.75 8.69 20.69
N ARG A 399 -14.61 8.02 20.89
CA ARG A 399 -13.68 8.31 21.96
C ARG A 399 -12.24 8.20 21.48
N LEU A 400 -11.43 9.22 21.76
CA LEU A 400 -9.99 9.22 21.62
C LEU A 400 -9.35 9.27 23.01
N SER A 401 -8.50 8.30 23.33
CA SER A 401 -7.86 8.17 24.63
C SER A 401 -6.34 8.29 24.47
N VAL A 402 -5.70 9.04 25.38
CA VAL A 402 -4.24 9.15 25.51
C VAL A 402 -3.83 8.80 26.92
N ALA A 403 -2.58 8.36 27.12
CA ALA A 403 -2.09 8.02 28.47
C ALA A 403 -2.09 9.26 29.36
N HIS A 404 -2.57 9.10 30.60
CA HIS A 404 -2.62 10.18 31.61
C HIS A 404 -1.33 10.26 32.46
N ALA A 405 -0.25 9.62 32.06
CA ALA A 405 1.04 9.71 32.76
C ALA A 405 1.72 11.06 32.47
N GLY A 406 2.32 11.67 33.51
CA GLY A 406 3.12 12.89 33.38
C GLY A 406 2.33 14.13 32.94
N VAL A 407 1.02 14.16 33.16
CA VAL A 407 0.14 15.26 32.74
C VAL A 407 0.44 16.52 33.54
N ARG A 408 0.55 17.65 32.84
CA ARG A 408 0.73 18.96 33.43
C ARG A 408 -0.18 19.99 32.76
N GLN A 409 -0.58 21.00 33.55
CA GLN A 409 -1.32 22.13 33.04
C GLN A 409 -0.35 23.15 32.45
N THR A 410 -0.72 23.76 31.33
CA THR A 410 0.00 24.85 30.66
C THR A 410 -0.89 26.09 30.54
N ALA A 411 -0.35 27.19 30.07
CA ALA A 411 -1.15 28.40 29.83
C ALA A 411 -2.25 28.20 28.76
N ALA A 412 -2.05 27.29 27.82
CA ALA A 412 -2.97 27.03 26.72
C ALA A 412 -3.87 25.79 26.92
N GLY A 413 -3.67 25.01 27.99
CA GLY A 413 -4.42 23.79 28.23
C GLY A 413 -3.63 22.75 29.03
N TRP A 414 -3.52 21.54 28.48
CA TRP A 414 -2.90 20.39 29.15
C TRP A 414 -1.95 19.67 28.20
N GLU A 415 -0.89 19.11 28.73
CA GLU A 415 0.02 18.26 27.95
C GLU A 415 0.43 17.04 28.76
N GLY A 416 0.74 15.96 28.05
CA GLY A 416 1.28 14.73 28.57
C GLY A 416 2.30 14.16 27.61
N GLU A 417 2.75 12.92 27.87
CA GLU A 417 3.73 12.25 27.04
C GLU A 417 3.17 12.03 25.63
N GLY A 418 3.69 12.80 24.66
CA GLY A 418 3.32 12.67 23.25
C GLY A 418 1.95 13.26 22.86
N TRP A 419 1.34 14.12 23.68
CA TRP A 419 0.11 14.79 23.32
C TRP A 419 -0.05 16.18 23.97
N VAL A 420 -0.83 17.03 23.31
CA VAL A 420 -1.20 18.38 23.78
C VAL A 420 -2.71 18.56 23.59
N LEU A 421 -3.39 19.03 24.64
CA LEU A 421 -4.80 19.36 24.62
C LEU A 421 -4.98 20.88 24.85
N THR A 422 -5.48 21.57 23.84
CA THR A 422 -5.91 22.97 23.93
C THR A 422 -7.42 23.01 24.12
N LEU A 423 -7.90 23.52 25.26
CA LEU A 423 -9.32 23.59 25.56
C LEU A 423 -9.94 24.88 25.02
N ALA A 424 -11.15 24.75 24.48
CA ALA A 424 -12.01 25.90 24.19
C ALA A 424 -12.58 26.49 25.49
N PRO A 425 -12.92 27.82 25.51
CA PRO A 425 -13.62 28.44 26.64
C PRO A 425 -14.87 27.65 27.03
N GLY A 426 -15.11 27.52 28.34
CA GLY A 426 -16.25 26.80 28.89
C GLY A 426 -16.03 25.28 28.97
N TRP A 427 -14.81 24.79 28.80
CA TRP A 427 -14.48 23.35 28.99
C TRP A 427 -13.38 23.16 30.03
N ALA A 428 -13.45 22.07 30.77
CA ALA A 428 -12.49 21.70 31.80
C ALA A 428 -12.27 20.18 31.83
N LEU A 429 -11.17 19.76 32.42
CA LEU A 429 -10.95 18.36 32.79
C LEU A 429 -11.73 18.01 34.06
N GLN A 430 -12.20 16.78 34.14
CA GLN A 430 -12.77 16.17 35.36
C GLN A 430 -12.31 14.71 35.48
N PRO A 431 -12.36 14.12 36.68
CA PRO A 431 -12.15 12.68 36.86
C PRO A 431 -13.11 11.87 35.99
N GLY A 432 -12.60 10.79 35.40
CA GLY A 432 -13.39 9.81 34.63
C GLY A 432 -14.09 8.81 35.54
N ALA A 433 -14.76 7.83 34.90
CA ALA A 433 -15.50 6.79 35.61
C ALA A 433 -14.56 5.79 36.35
N ARG A 434 -13.38 5.53 35.79
CA ARG A 434 -12.37 4.64 36.40
C ARG A 434 -11.36 5.49 37.19
N HIS A 435 -10.93 4.98 38.34
CA HIS A 435 -9.93 5.66 39.17
C HIS A 435 -8.65 5.95 38.36
N GLY A 436 -8.22 7.20 38.40
CA GLY A 436 -7.06 7.69 37.64
C GLY A 436 -7.37 8.13 36.20
N ASP A 437 -8.54 7.82 35.67
CA ASP A 437 -8.97 8.33 34.36
C ASP A 437 -9.44 9.76 34.45
N TRP A 438 -9.33 10.48 33.33
CA TRP A 438 -9.83 11.84 33.15
C TRP A 438 -10.66 11.95 31.87
N THR A 439 -11.60 12.89 31.88
CA THR A 439 -12.43 13.23 30.71
C THR A 439 -12.74 14.72 30.69
N LEU A 440 -13.47 15.16 29.67
CA LEU A 440 -13.90 16.55 29.53
C LEU A 440 -15.29 16.78 30.12
N ARG A 441 -15.48 17.95 30.72
CA ARG A 441 -16.80 18.47 31.05
C ARG A 441 -16.98 19.89 30.50
N ARG A 442 -18.21 20.23 30.17
CA ARG A 442 -18.60 21.61 29.89
C ARG A 442 -18.83 22.33 31.22
N LEU A 443 -18.27 23.55 31.37
CA LEU A 443 -18.59 24.44 32.48
C LEU A 443 -19.95 25.09 32.19
N GLU A 444 -20.81 25.15 33.20
CA GLU A 444 -22.11 25.81 33.11
C GLU A 444 -21.95 27.33 33.03
#